data_8364d9aafa5ed5fd35b1232b26de7bfd
#
_entry.id   8364d9aafa5ed5fd35b1232b26de7bfd
#
_cell.length_a   1.000
_cell.length_b   1.000
_cell.length_c   1.000
_cell.angle_alpha   90.00
_cell.angle_beta   90.00
_cell.angle_gamma   90.00
#
_symmetry.space_group_name_H-M   'P 1'
#
loop_
_entity.id
_entity.type
_entity.pdbx_description
1 polymer ?
#
loop_
_entity_poly.entity_id
_entity_poly.type
_entity_poly.pdbx_seq_one_letter_code
_entity_poly.pdbx_strand_id
1 'polypeptide(L)'
;RDICKKFCFKGGIMEMKLTYIAIHTAKPERMKDFYVKYLGAVVDEPRPVGKEGPEADTGLADRASCRTVYNLSFEGGVKIRLVPERPVIGDTSSAVSPAMQARPSYSVCLTFTVGSRKRVNELTGRLITEGYDVIYEPGFYGMEHYSSSVFDPEGNVIELVA
;
A
#
# COMPACT_ATOMS: atom_id res chain seq x y z
N ARG A 1 -19.11 -24.95 -24.92
CA ARG A 1 -20.35 -24.45 -24.30
C ARG A 1 -20.73 -25.44 -23.23
N ASP A 2 -20.87 -25.03 -21.93
CA ASP A 2 -21.30 -25.79 -20.75
C ASP A 2 -20.25 -26.30 -19.74
N ILE A 3 -19.21 -25.52 -19.49
CA ILE A 3 -18.34 -25.78 -18.31
C ILE A 3 -18.69 -24.86 -17.12
N CYS A 4 -19.51 -23.83 -17.31
CA CYS A 4 -19.80 -22.82 -16.28
C CYS A 4 -21.00 -23.13 -15.37
N LYS A 5 -21.64 -24.32 -15.45
CA LYS A 5 -22.88 -24.62 -14.74
C LYS A 5 -22.82 -25.63 -13.58
N LYS A 6 -21.62 -26.03 -13.12
CA LYS A 6 -21.51 -27.09 -12.10
C LYS A 6 -20.92 -26.71 -10.74
N PHE A 7 -20.80 -25.43 -10.42
CA PHE A 7 -20.47 -25.00 -9.07
C PHE A 7 -21.57 -24.10 -8.47
N CYS A 8 -22.81 -24.59 -8.52
CA CYS A 8 -23.85 -24.04 -7.67
C CYS A 8 -23.74 -24.70 -6.29
N PHE A 9 -22.94 -24.16 -5.40
CA PHE A 9 -22.97 -24.50 -3.99
C PHE A 9 -24.34 -24.13 -3.44
N LYS A 10 -25.10 -25.13 -2.97
CA LYS A 10 -26.28 -24.95 -2.10
C LYS A 10 -25.77 -24.51 -0.71
N GLY A 11 -25.29 -23.33 -0.60
CA GLY A 11 -24.92 -22.66 0.66
C GLY A 11 -24.90 -21.18 0.33
N GLY A 12 -25.51 -20.36 1.17
CA GLY A 12 -25.69 -18.93 0.94
C GLY A 12 -24.39 -18.29 0.43
N ILE A 13 -24.52 -17.32 -0.46
CA ILE A 13 -23.40 -16.55 -1.00
C ILE A 13 -22.68 -15.96 0.21
N MET A 14 -21.45 -16.46 0.51
CA MET A 14 -20.60 -15.82 1.50
C MET A 14 -20.25 -14.43 0.94
N GLU A 15 -20.79 -13.40 1.55
CA GLU A 15 -20.47 -12.02 1.22
C GLU A 15 -19.03 -11.74 1.65
N MET A 16 -18.09 -11.72 0.68
CA MET A 16 -16.70 -11.35 0.92
C MET A 16 -16.52 -9.86 0.67
N LYS A 17 -15.86 -9.19 1.60
CA LYS A 17 -15.55 -7.77 1.52
C LYS A 17 -14.05 -7.55 1.59
N LEU A 18 -13.50 -6.81 0.63
CA LEU A 18 -12.14 -6.30 0.74
C LEU A 18 -12.10 -5.21 1.83
N THR A 19 -11.37 -5.47 2.91
CA THR A 19 -11.33 -4.57 4.07
C THR A 19 -10.23 -3.54 3.97
N TYR A 20 -9.04 -3.94 3.51
CA TYR A 20 -7.88 -3.07 3.31
C TYR A 20 -6.85 -3.73 2.39
N ILE A 21 -5.95 -2.90 1.84
CA ILE A 21 -4.74 -3.33 1.15
C ILE A 21 -3.58 -3.15 2.14
N ALA A 22 -2.82 -4.22 2.42
CA ALA A 22 -1.64 -4.11 3.28
C ALA A 22 -0.38 -3.88 2.44
N ILE A 23 0.41 -2.88 2.82
CA ILE A 23 1.73 -2.60 2.25
C ILE A 23 2.75 -2.81 3.38
N HIS A 24 3.65 -3.76 3.17
CA HIS A 24 4.79 -3.97 4.05
C HIS A 24 5.88 -2.97 3.72
N THR A 25 6.42 -2.30 4.75
CA THR A 25 7.30 -1.14 4.56
C THR A 25 8.42 -1.11 5.59
N ALA A 26 9.63 -0.79 5.14
CA ALA A 26 10.76 -0.51 6.01
C ALA A 26 10.68 0.91 6.63
N LYS A 27 9.90 1.81 6.02
CA LYS A 27 9.82 3.24 6.37
C LYS A 27 8.37 3.70 6.59
N PRO A 28 7.64 3.14 7.58
CA PRO A 28 6.20 3.39 7.75
C PRO A 28 5.84 4.87 7.94
N GLU A 29 6.67 5.64 8.66
CA GLU A 29 6.46 7.08 8.87
C GLU A 29 6.54 7.85 7.55
N ARG A 30 7.59 7.60 6.75
CA ARG A 30 7.78 8.27 5.46
C ARG A 30 6.66 7.93 4.48
N MET A 31 6.22 6.68 4.49
CA MET A 31 5.08 6.23 3.67
C MET A 31 3.79 6.92 4.12
N LYS A 32 3.50 6.94 5.42
CA LYS A 32 2.34 7.64 5.99
C LYS A 32 2.35 9.12 5.56
N ASP A 33 3.47 9.81 5.74
CA ASP A 33 3.60 11.24 5.42
C ASP A 33 3.36 11.50 3.92
N PHE A 34 3.85 10.64 3.04
CA PHE A 34 3.60 10.71 1.60
C PHE A 34 2.10 10.62 1.28
N TYR A 35 1.43 9.58 1.76
CA TYR A 35 0.00 9.36 1.48
C TYR A 35 -0.88 10.47 2.07
N VAL A 36 -0.56 10.96 3.25
CA VAL A 36 -1.28 12.08 3.89
C VAL A 36 -1.06 13.39 3.11
N LYS A 37 0.20 13.71 2.83
CA LYS A 37 0.58 15.01 2.25
C LYS A 37 0.13 15.18 0.80
N TYR A 38 0.20 14.11 0.00
CA TYR A 38 -0.03 14.20 -1.45
C TYR A 38 -1.35 13.58 -1.90
N LEU A 39 -1.81 12.52 -1.24
CA LEU A 39 -2.95 11.74 -1.69
C LEU A 39 -4.19 11.88 -0.79
N GLY A 40 -4.13 12.78 0.20
CA GLY A 40 -5.27 13.10 1.04
C GLY A 40 -5.70 11.99 1.99
N ALA A 41 -4.78 11.08 2.34
CA ALA A 41 -5.07 10.04 3.31
C ALA A 41 -5.34 10.64 4.70
N VAL A 42 -6.29 10.06 5.40
CA VAL A 42 -6.55 10.33 6.82
C VAL A 42 -6.00 9.17 7.63
N VAL A 43 -5.20 9.45 8.63
CA VAL A 43 -4.64 8.43 9.53
C VAL A 43 -5.71 8.06 10.55
N ASP A 44 -6.13 6.79 10.54
CA ASP A 44 -6.91 6.23 11.64
C ASP A 44 -5.98 6.11 12.88
N GLU A 45 -6.54 5.88 14.07
CA GLU A 45 -5.73 5.77 15.29
C GLU A 45 -4.55 4.79 15.11
N PRO A 46 -3.30 5.24 15.35
CA PRO A 46 -2.13 4.39 15.22
C PRO A 46 -2.19 3.23 16.22
N ARG A 47 -1.91 2.02 15.79
CA ARG A 47 -1.87 0.85 16.66
C ARG A 47 -0.44 0.36 16.84
N PRO A 48 0.08 0.32 18.08
CA PRO A 48 1.39 -0.29 18.32
C PRO A 48 1.32 -1.81 18.05
N VAL A 49 2.30 -2.32 17.32
CA VAL A 49 2.47 -3.76 17.12
C VAL A 49 3.05 -4.35 18.41
N GLY A 50 2.37 -5.30 19.04
CA GLY A 50 2.96 -6.09 20.12
C GLY A 50 2.16 -6.25 21.40
N LYS A 51 0.86 -5.93 21.45
CA LYS A 51 0.05 -6.13 22.68
C LYS A 51 -1.16 -7.07 22.53
N GLU A 52 -1.29 -7.82 21.45
CA GLU A 52 -2.39 -8.77 21.30
C GLU A 52 -1.86 -10.19 21.07
N GLY A 53 -1.53 -10.90 22.12
CA GLY A 53 -1.26 -12.33 22.14
C GLY A 53 -1.06 -12.84 23.56
N PRO A 54 -1.45 -14.09 23.90
CA PRO A 54 -1.30 -14.66 25.23
C PRO A 54 0.15 -14.88 25.67
N GLU A 55 1.15 -14.52 24.89
CA GLU A 55 2.58 -14.64 25.19
C GLU A 55 3.28 -13.32 25.63
N ALA A 56 2.51 -12.32 26.06
CA ALA A 56 3.03 -11.01 26.46
C ALA A 56 3.79 -11.01 27.81
N ASP A 57 3.96 -12.16 28.46
CA ASP A 57 4.52 -12.26 29.82
C ASP A 57 5.88 -12.97 29.93
N THR A 58 6.59 -13.15 28.83
CA THR A 58 8.00 -13.55 28.89
C THR A 58 8.86 -12.28 28.87
N GLY A 59 9.28 -11.81 30.02
CA GLY A 59 10.03 -10.60 30.37
C GLY A 59 11.27 -10.21 29.53
N LEU A 60 11.31 -10.56 28.26
CA LEU A 60 12.27 -10.17 27.22
C LEU A 60 11.63 -9.24 26.18
N ALA A 61 10.81 -8.30 26.64
CA ALA A 61 10.37 -7.17 25.80
C ALA A 61 11.57 -6.28 25.54
N ASP A 62 12.31 -6.61 24.49
CA ASP A 62 13.36 -5.75 23.96
C ASP A 62 12.76 -4.38 23.62
N ARG A 63 13.23 -3.36 24.34
CA ARG A 63 12.79 -1.96 24.30
C ARG A 63 13.00 -1.27 22.94
N ALA A 64 13.38 -2.02 21.91
CA ALA A 64 13.97 -1.46 20.70
C ALA A 64 13.02 -1.26 19.53
N SER A 65 11.72 -1.56 19.60
CA SER A 65 10.88 -1.29 18.41
C SER A 65 9.40 -1.27 18.75
N CYS A 66 8.91 -0.18 19.30
CA CYS A 66 7.49 0.15 19.21
C CYS A 66 7.18 0.46 17.73
N ARG A 67 6.88 -0.58 16.95
CA ARG A 67 6.55 -0.45 15.54
C ARG A 67 5.08 -0.11 15.43
N THR A 68 4.79 0.99 14.80
CA THR A 68 3.43 1.47 14.62
C THR A 68 2.88 1.01 13.28
N VAL A 69 1.74 0.33 13.29
CA VAL A 69 0.92 0.09 12.10
C VAL A 69 0.06 1.31 11.87
N TYR A 70 0.10 1.86 10.66
CA TYR A 70 -0.79 2.94 10.25
C TYR A 70 -1.91 2.40 9.38
N ASN A 71 -3.15 2.73 9.73
CA ASN A 71 -4.30 2.55 8.85
C ASN A 71 -4.61 3.91 8.22
N LEU A 72 -4.60 3.95 6.91
CA LEU A 72 -4.88 5.12 6.10
C LEU A 72 -6.24 4.94 5.44
N SER A 73 -7.13 5.88 5.65
CA SER A 73 -8.45 5.92 5.02
C SER A 73 -8.49 6.99 3.95
N PHE A 74 -9.11 6.68 2.82
CA PHE A 74 -9.31 7.60 1.70
C PHE A 74 -10.79 7.87 1.49
N GLU A 75 -11.09 8.96 0.80
CA GLU A 75 -12.43 9.22 0.30
C GLU A 75 -12.90 8.03 -0.56
N GLY A 76 -14.18 7.66 -0.44
CA GLY A 76 -14.70 6.43 -1.08
C GLY A 76 -14.53 5.15 -0.28
N GLY A 77 -13.96 5.21 0.94
CA GLY A 77 -13.91 4.08 1.88
C GLY A 77 -12.79 3.07 1.64
N VAL A 78 -11.90 3.32 0.70
CA VAL A 78 -10.70 2.51 0.49
C VAL A 78 -9.75 2.70 1.67
N LYS A 79 -9.12 1.59 2.12
CA LYS A 79 -8.15 1.61 3.22
C LYS A 79 -6.84 0.97 2.82
N ILE A 80 -5.74 1.62 3.21
CA ILE A 80 -4.38 1.08 3.11
C ILE A 80 -3.85 0.90 4.53
N ARG A 81 -3.23 -0.25 4.79
CA ARG A 81 -2.55 -0.54 6.04
C ARG A 81 -1.04 -0.60 5.80
N LEU A 82 -0.29 0.28 6.43
CA LEU A 82 1.17 0.25 6.41
C LEU A 82 1.66 -0.62 7.56
N VAL A 83 2.30 -1.73 7.21
CA VAL A 83 2.79 -2.74 8.16
C VAL A 83 4.31 -2.68 8.19
N PRO A 84 4.93 -2.35 9.33
CA PRO A 84 6.39 -2.34 9.45
C PRO A 84 6.98 -3.72 9.14
N GLU A 85 8.00 -3.77 8.28
CA GLU A 85 8.77 -4.99 8.04
C GLU A 85 9.51 -5.41 9.32
N ARG A 86 9.51 -6.71 9.62
CA ARG A 86 10.35 -7.24 10.69
C ARG A 86 11.81 -7.26 10.21
N PRO A 87 12.81 -6.79 10.99
CA PRO A 87 14.19 -7.12 10.69
C PRO A 87 14.32 -8.64 10.77
N VAL A 88 14.88 -9.22 9.75
CA VAL A 88 15.33 -10.61 9.81
C VAL A 88 16.52 -10.64 10.76
N ILE A 89 16.26 -10.85 12.06
CA ILE A 89 17.32 -11.12 13.04
C ILE A 89 17.78 -12.54 12.73
N GLY A 90 18.92 -12.64 12.09
CA GLY A 90 19.87 -13.73 11.98
C GLY A 90 19.46 -15.16 12.34
N ASP A 91 18.30 -15.63 11.93
CA ASP A 91 17.98 -17.05 11.97
C ASP A 91 18.19 -17.63 10.58
N THR A 92 19.35 -18.28 10.41
CA THR A 92 19.80 -18.91 9.15
C THR A 92 18.97 -20.13 8.76
N SER A 93 17.90 -20.45 9.50
CA SER A 93 17.05 -21.61 9.22
C SER A 93 15.72 -21.28 8.54
N SER A 94 15.29 -20.03 8.52
CA SER A 94 14.14 -19.59 7.71
C SER A 94 14.67 -18.97 6.42
N ALA A 95 15.01 -19.82 5.46
CA ALA A 95 15.28 -19.40 4.09
C ALA A 95 14.03 -18.66 3.56
N VAL A 96 14.00 -17.33 3.75
CA VAL A 96 13.13 -16.48 2.96
C VAL A 96 13.49 -16.79 1.52
N SER A 97 12.58 -17.44 0.81
CA SER A 97 12.81 -17.88 -0.56
C SER A 97 13.45 -16.74 -1.35
N PRO A 98 14.51 -16.99 -2.12
CA PRO A 98 15.12 -15.98 -3.01
C PRO A 98 14.10 -15.27 -3.91
N ALA A 99 12.96 -15.91 -4.18
CA ALA A 99 11.82 -15.32 -4.88
C ALA A 99 11.18 -14.13 -4.14
N MET A 100 11.35 -13.99 -2.81
CA MET A 100 10.89 -12.82 -2.07
C MET A 100 11.89 -11.65 -2.10
N GLN A 101 13.15 -11.90 -2.44
CA GLN A 101 14.17 -10.85 -2.58
C GLN A 101 14.15 -10.18 -3.96
N ALA A 102 13.63 -10.88 -4.98
CA ALA A 102 13.43 -10.34 -6.31
C ALA A 102 11.95 -9.94 -6.50
N ARG A 103 11.46 -8.97 -5.72
CA ARG A 103 10.17 -8.37 -6.05
C ARG A 103 10.35 -7.59 -7.34
N PRO A 104 9.64 -7.94 -8.43
CA PRO A 104 9.46 -6.96 -9.49
C PRO A 104 8.77 -5.77 -8.83
N SER A 105 9.37 -4.60 -8.91
CA SER A 105 8.96 -3.37 -8.23
C SER A 105 7.54 -2.87 -8.61
N TYR A 106 6.75 -3.65 -9.34
CA TYR A 106 5.49 -3.22 -9.95
C TYR A 106 4.35 -4.23 -9.79
N SER A 107 4.32 -4.99 -8.70
CA SER A 107 3.25 -5.99 -8.51
C SER A 107 1.88 -5.36 -8.18
N VAL A 108 1.86 -4.12 -7.70
CA VAL A 108 0.63 -3.38 -7.38
C VAL A 108 0.77 -1.95 -7.88
N CYS A 109 -0.25 -1.47 -8.59
CA CYS A 109 -0.44 -0.07 -8.93
C CYS A 109 -1.65 0.44 -8.15
N LEU A 110 -1.50 1.56 -7.48
CA LEU A 110 -2.58 2.24 -6.79
C LEU A 110 -3.03 3.43 -7.62
N THR A 111 -4.23 3.36 -8.17
CA THR A 111 -4.78 4.42 -9.02
C THR A 111 -5.67 5.36 -8.20
N PHE A 112 -5.38 6.65 -8.29
CA PHE A 112 -6.11 7.72 -7.62
C PHE A 112 -6.75 8.66 -8.63
N THR A 113 -8.07 8.80 -8.59
CA THR A 113 -8.78 9.83 -9.37
C THR A 113 -8.63 11.17 -8.69
N VAL A 114 -7.97 12.12 -9.34
CA VAL A 114 -7.73 13.48 -8.82
C VAL A 114 -8.69 14.53 -9.40
N GLY A 115 -9.56 14.11 -10.32
CA GLY A 115 -10.72 14.84 -10.79
C GLY A 115 -10.49 15.85 -11.91
N SER A 116 -9.25 16.16 -12.33
CA SER A 116 -8.98 16.99 -13.50
C SER A 116 -7.51 16.88 -13.98
N ARG A 117 -7.30 17.12 -15.28
CA ARG A 117 -5.96 17.20 -15.89
C ARG A 117 -5.07 18.23 -15.21
N LYS A 118 -5.64 19.38 -14.85
CA LYS A 118 -4.91 20.43 -14.14
C LYS A 118 -4.35 19.90 -12.82
N ARG A 119 -5.14 19.18 -12.03
CA ARG A 119 -4.69 18.58 -10.77
C ARG A 119 -3.65 17.49 -10.97
N VAL A 120 -3.76 16.66 -12.03
CA VAL A 120 -2.72 15.69 -12.39
C VAL A 120 -1.40 16.40 -12.60
N ASN A 121 -1.38 17.47 -13.43
CA ASN A 121 -0.17 18.24 -13.72
C ASN A 121 0.42 18.90 -12.47
N GLU A 122 -0.41 19.55 -11.66
CA GLU A 122 0.01 20.25 -10.43
C GLU A 122 0.61 19.30 -9.41
N LEU A 123 -0.05 18.16 -9.18
CA LEU A 123 0.40 17.18 -8.22
C LEU A 123 1.69 16.47 -8.68
N THR A 124 1.75 16.08 -9.95
CA THR A 124 2.97 15.49 -10.52
C THR A 124 4.13 16.47 -10.48
N GLY A 125 3.93 17.74 -10.89
CA GLY A 125 4.95 18.77 -10.83
C GLY A 125 5.46 19.03 -9.41
N ARG A 126 4.57 19.00 -8.42
CA ARG A 126 4.93 19.09 -7.01
C ARG A 126 5.78 17.91 -6.55
N LEU A 127 5.41 16.69 -6.92
CA LEU A 127 6.16 15.48 -6.58
C LEU A 127 7.56 15.51 -7.19
N ILE A 128 7.71 15.93 -8.46
CA ILE A 128 9.01 16.15 -9.11
C ILE A 128 9.85 17.15 -8.32
N THR A 129 9.27 18.30 -7.95
CA THR A 129 10.00 19.36 -7.23
C THR A 129 10.48 18.88 -5.85
N GLU A 130 9.73 17.96 -5.22
CA GLU A 130 10.10 17.37 -3.93
C GLU A 130 10.98 16.11 -4.06
N GLY A 131 11.45 15.79 -5.30
CA GLY A 131 12.44 14.74 -5.56
C GLY A 131 11.90 13.32 -5.67
N TYR A 132 10.61 13.16 -5.99
CA TYR A 132 10.02 11.86 -6.29
C TYR A 132 10.19 11.52 -7.77
N ASP A 133 10.49 10.25 -8.05
CA ASP A 133 10.67 9.76 -9.41
C ASP A 133 9.33 9.60 -10.13
N VAL A 134 9.26 10.07 -11.35
CA VAL A 134 8.12 9.96 -12.25
C VAL A 134 8.40 8.89 -13.30
N ILE A 135 7.48 7.94 -13.44
CA ILE A 135 7.55 6.86 -14.44
C ILE A 135 7.01 7.36 -15.77
N TYR A 136 5.84 7.99 -15.71
CA TYR A 136 5.16 8.59 -16.85
C TYR A 136 4.72 10.00 -16.49
N GLU A 137 5.16 10.98 -17.29
CA GLU A 137 4.72 12.37 -17.16
C GLU A 137 3.22 12.51 -17.46
N PRO A 138 2.57 13.63 -17.04
CA PRO A 138 1.16 13.85 -17.36
C PRO A 138 0.88 13.81 -18.86
N GLY A 139 -0.01 12.92 -19.28
CA GLY A 139 -0.32 12.72 -20.69
C GLY A 139 -1.51 11.79 -20.91
N PHE A 140 -1.83 11.57 -22.17
CA PHE A 140 -2.80 10.54 -22.58
C PHE A 140 -2.04 9.24 -22.86
N TYR A 141 -2.32 8.21 -22.07
CA TYR A 141 -1.79 6.87 -22.24
C TYR A 141 -2.95 5.93 -22.62
N GLY A 142 -3.00 5.55 -23.88
CA GLY A 142 -4.16 4.86 -24.44
C GLY A 142 -5.30 5.82 -24.83
N MET A 143 -6.49 5.27 -25.08
CA MET A 143 -7.61 6.07 -25.64
C MET A 143 -8.47 6.79 -24.60
N GLU A 144 -8.35 6.52 -23.30
CA GLU A 144 -9.42 6.87 -22.37
C GLU A 144 -9.03 7.83 -21.23
N HIS A 145 -7.80 7.83 -20.75
CA HIS A 145 -7.48 8.56 -19.53
C HIS A 145 -6.25 9.45 -19.66
N TYR A 146 -6.38 10.67 -19.12
CA TYR A 146 -5.26 11.54 -18.88
C TYR A 146 -4.68 11.20 -17.50
N SER A 147 -3.45 10.70 -17.47
CA SER A 147 -2.82 10.26 -16.23
C SER A 147 -1.33 10.57 -16.16
N SER A 148 -0.75 10.39 -15.00
CA SER A 148 0.68 10.32 -14.75
C SER A 148 0.96 9.18 -13.77
N SER A 149 2.19 8.66 -13.78
CA SER A 149 2.61 7.62 -12.84
C SER A 149 3.87 8.01 -12.13
N VAL A 150 3.88 7.88 -10.81
CA VAL A 150 5.00 8.24 -9.93
C VAL A 150 5.31 7.09 -8.98
N PHE A 151 6.50 7.09 -8.40
CA PHE A 151 6.81 6.19 -7.30
C PHE A 151 6.48 6.80 -5.95
N ASP A 152 5.96 5.98 -5.04
CA ASP A 152 5.96 6.32 -3.63
C ASP A 152 7.38 6.18 -3.02
N PRO A 153 7.61 6.51 -1.73
CA PRO A 153 8.94 6.46 -1.13
C PRO A 153 9.64 5.09 -1.12
N GLU A 154 8.94 4.02 -1.42
CA GLU A 154 9.48 2.65 -1.46
C GLU A 154 9.32 1.97 -2.83
N GLY A 155 8.96 2.74 -3.86
CA GLY A 155 8.91 2.28 -5.24
C GLY A 155 7.61 1.57 -5.62
N ASN A 156 6.52 1.72 -4.86
CA ASN A 156 5.22 1.30 -5.35
C ASN A 156 4.71 2.30 -6.39
N VAL A 157 4.03 1.79 -7.41
CA VAL A 157 3.49 2.64 -8.49
C VAL A 157 2.19 3.30 -8.03
N ILE A 158 2.16 4.61 -8.15
CA ILE A 158 0.97 5.45 -7.94
C ILE A 158 0.58 6.06 -9.27
N GLU A 159 -0.62 5.79 -9.73
CA GLU A 159 -1.19 6.40 -10.91
C GLU A 159 -2.20 7.48 -10.51
N LEU A 160 -2.05 8.67 -11.08
CA LEU A 160 -2.93 9.83 -10.88
C LEU A 160 -3.76 10.04 -12.14
N VAL A 161 -5.08 9.93 -12.02
CA VAL A 161 -6.02 9.98 -13.17
C VAL A 161 -6.95 11.18 -13.04
N ALA A 162 -7.21 11.85 -14.19
CA ALA A 162 -8.14 12.97 -14.27
C ALA A 162 -9.61 12.55 -14.24
#